data_73878e142c7af18d61e97d9c7e534f91
#
_entry.id   73878e142c7af18d61e97d9c7e534f91
#
_cell.length_a   1.000
_cell.length_b   1.000
_cell.length_c   1.000
_cell.angle_alpha   90.00
_cell.angle_beta   90.00
_cell.angle_gamma   90.00
#
_symmetry.space_group_name_H-M   'P 1'
#
loop_
_entity.id
_entity.type
_entity.pdbx_description
1 polymer ?
#
loop_
_entity_poly.entity_id
_entity_poly.type
_entity_poly.pdbx_seq_one_letter_code
_entity_poly.pdbx_strand_id
1 'polypeptide(L)'
;MAGPLILGIESSCDETGVGIVRGHELLANEVASSVELHVRFGGVVPEVASRAHLEAMVPTLQRACARADIDLSEVDGIAVTAGPGLMGALVVGLASAKALAYALDKPLYGVNHLVGHVAVDLLEHGPVPTPCVALLVSGGHTSLLQVDDVTSSITELGSTIDLSLIHI
;
A
#
# COMPACT_ATOMS: atom_id res chain seq x y z
N MET A 1 -21.09 16.49 -1.53
CA MET A 1 -20.21 16.59 -0.34
C MET A 1 -18.89 15.97 -0.72
N ALA A 2 -17.77 16.59 -0.37
CA ALA A 2 -16.46 15.98 -0.56
C ALA A 2 -16.41 14.68 0.26
N GLY A 3 -15.81 13.62 -0.28
CA GLY A 3 -15.65 12.34 0.43
C GLY A 3 -14.67 12.44 1.61
N PRO A 4 -14.53 11.37 2.41
CA PRO A 4 -13.60 11.34 3.53
C PRO A 4 -12.15 11.51 3.06
N LEU A 5 -11.34 12.16 3.90
CA LEU A 5 -9.91 12.34 3.69
C LEU A 5 -9.15 11.20 4.38
N ILE A 6 -8.55 10.32 3.60
CA ILE A 6 -7.87 9.11 4.10
C ILE A 6 -6.37 9.18 3.79
N LEU A 7 -5.57 8.92 4.81
CA LEU A 7 -4.13 8.71 4.70
C LEU A 7 -3.85 7.21 4.62
N GLY A 8 -3.18 6.77 3.56
CA GLY A 8 -2.77 5.37 3.36
C GLY A 8 -1.26 5.19 3.56
N ILE A 9 -0.86 4.11 4.22
CA ILE A 9 0.55 3.73 4.43
C ILE A 9 0.79 2.34 3.84
N GLU A 10 1.78 2.24 2.97
CA GLU A 10 2.25 0.99 2.36
C GLU A 10 3.72 0.75 2.70
N SER A 11 4.04 -0.46 3.18
CA SER A 11 5.40 -0.87 3.50
C SER A 11 5.61 -2.39 3.39
N SER A 12 4.90 -3.05 2.47
CA SER A 12 4.87 -4.53 2.42
C SER A 12 6.17 -5.17 1.91
N CYS A 13 7.00 -4.46 1.16
CA CYS A 13 8.22 -5.02 0.54
C CYS A 13 9.43 -4.08 0.68
N ASP A 14 9.78 -3.33 -0.34
CA ASP A 14 10.99 -2.50 -0.41
C ASP A 14 10.71 -1.02 -0.71
N GLU A 15 9.44 -0.65 -0.79
CA GLU A 15 9.00 0.72 -0.98
C GLU A 15 8.16 1.20 0.19
N THR A 16 8.47 2.41 0.68
CA THR A 16 7.66 3.13 1.65
C THR A 16 6.73 4.06 0.91
N GLY A 17 5.44 3.74 0.86
CA GLY A 17 4.41 4.54 0.21
C GLY A 17 3.55 5.28 1.23
N VAL A 18 3.24 6.55 0.92
CA VAL A 18 2.21 7.33 1.62
C VAL A 18 1.30 7.98 0.59
N GLY A 19 0.05 7.58 0.58
CA GLY A 19 -1.01 8.13 -0.27
C GLY A 19 -2.02 8.93 0.54
N ILE A 20 -2.57 9.99 -0.06
CA ILE A 20 -3.67 10.76 0.53
C ILE A 20 -4.75 10.90 -0.53
N VAL A 21 -5.96 10.47 -0.16
CA VAL A 21 -7.14 10.54 -1.04
C VAL A 21 -8.30 11.25 -0.37
N ARG A 22 -9.11 11.95 -1.16
CA ARG A 22 -10.39 12.50 -0.72
C ARG A 22 -11.52 11.86 -1.53
N GLY A 23 -12.21 10.92 -0.92
CA GLY A 23 -13.15 10.07 -1.66
C GLY A 23 -12.41 9.26 -2.73
N HIS A 24 -12.65 9.57 -4.00
CA HIS A 24 -11.96 8.95 -5.14
C HIS A 24 -10.89 9.87 -5.80
N GLU A 25 -10.61 11.02 -5.21
CA GLU A 25 -9.60 11.94 -5.71
C GLU A 25 -8.25 11.68 -5.04
N LEU A 26 -7.20 11.42 -5.83
CA LEU A 26 -5.84 11.28 -5.36
C LEU A 26 -5.21 12.65 -5.16
N LEU A 27 -4.91 13.02 -3.92
CA LEU A 27 -4.28 14.30 -3.56
C LEU A 27 -2.75 14.19 -3.51
N ALA A 28 -2.23 13.07 -3.01
CA ALA A 28 -0.80 12.81 -2.96
C ALA A 28 -0.51 11.32 -3.09
N ASN A 29 0.61 10.99 -3.75
CA ASN A 29 1.21 9.67 -3.80
C ASN A 29 2.73 9.86 -3.73
N GLU A 30 3.30 9.61 -2.55
CA GLU A 30 4.72 9.75 -2.30
C GLU A 30 5.34 8.38 -1.99
N VAL A 31 6.42 8.09 -2.69
CA VAL A 31 7.14 6.82 -2.55
C VAL A 31 8.62 7.08 -2.25
N ALA A 32 9.17 6.29 -1.34
CA ALA A 32 10.61 6.19 -1.10
C ALA A 32 11.03 4.73 -1.31
N SER A 33 11.79 4.47 -2.36
CA SER A 33 12.27 3.14 -2.71
C SER A 33 13.61 2.83 -2.02
N SER A 34 13.75 1.61 -1.54
CA SER A 34 15.00 1.07 -1.02
C SER A 34 15.67 0.05 -1.98
N VAL A 35 15.18 -0.05 -3.21
CA VAL A 35 15.66 -1.01 -4.23
C VAL A 35 17.17 -0.96 -4.38
N GLU A 36 17.78 0.24 -4.45
CA GLU A 36 19.22 0.40 -4.60
C GLU A 36 20.05 -0.26 -3.47
N LEU A 37 19.50 -0.30 -2.25
CA LEU A 37 20.15 -0.94 -1.10
C LEU A 37 20.20 -2.47 -1.25
N HIS A 38 19.33 -3.02 -2.09
CA HIS A 38 19.16 -4.46 -2.29
C HIS A 38 19.92 -5.00 -3.51
N VAL A 39 20.30 -4.16 -4.46
CA VAL A 39 20.98 -4.56 -5.72
C VAL A 39 22.16 -5.48 -5.47
N ARG A 40 23.00 -5.15 -4.49
CA ARG A 40 24.21 -5.93 -4.16
C ARG A 40 23.93 -7.35 -3.60
N PHE A 41 22.68 -7.61 -3.18
CA PHE A 41 22.27 -8.89 -2.60
C PHE A 41 21.51 -9.76 -3.60
N GLY A 42 21.16 -9.23 -4.79
CA GLY A 42 20.40 -9.94 -5.81
C GLY A 42 18.93 -10.18 -5.46
N GLY A 43 18.41 -9.50 -4.43
CA GLY A 43 17.01 -9.60 -3.98
C GLY A 43 16.79 -8.84 -2.69
N VAL A 44 15.51 -8.70 -2.28
CA VAL A 44 15.14 -7.95 -1.10
C VAL A 44 15.58 -8.64 0.18
N VAL A 45 16.37 -7.95 1.00
CA VAL A 45 16.80 -8.41 2.33
C VAL A 45 15.87 -7.82 3.38
N PRO A 46 15.07 -8.64 4.10
CA PRO A 46 14.00 -8.15 4.99
C PRO A 46 14.49 -7.18 6.08
N GLU A 47 15.65 -7.41 6.66
CA GLU A 47 16.21 -6.53 7.70
C GLU A 47 16.62 -5.16 7.12
N VAL A 48 17.20 -5.14 5.92
CA VAL A 48 17.58 -3.89 5.23
C VAL A 48 16.32 -3.10 4.87
N ALA A 49 15.29 -3.77 4.34
CA ALA A 49 14.01 -3.15 4.02
C ALA A 49 13.36 -2.53 5.28
N SER A 50 13.31 -3.27 6.39
CA SER A 50 12.72 -2.76 7.64
C SER A 50 13.41 -1.50 8.16
N ARG A 51 14.73 -1.43 8.10
CA ARG A 51 15.50 -0.25 8.49
C ARG A 51 15.25 0.93 7.55
N ALA A 52 15.20 0.67 6.24
CA ALA A 52 14.90 1.69 5.24
C ALA A 52 13.50 2.30 5.45
N HIS A 53 12.50 1.47 5.77
CA HIS A 53 11.16 1.95 6.10
C HIS A 53 11.15 2.86 7.34
N LEU A 54 11.91 2.53 8.39
CA LEU A 54 12.01 3.39 9.58
C LEU A 54 12.57 4.77 9.25
N GLU A 55 13.59 4.83 8.39
CA GLU A 55 14.22 6.09 7.98
C GLU A 55 13.34 6.88 7.02
N ALA A 56 12.63 6.20 6.12
CA ALA A 56 11.83 6.83 5.07
C ALA A 56 10.43 7.28 5.53
N MET A 57 9.85 6.66 6.54
CA MET A 57 8.43 6.84 6.92
C MET A 57 8.08 8.30 7.19
N VAL A 58 8.79 8.96 8.11
CA VAL A 58 8.47 10.35 8.48
C VAL A 58 8.70 11.33 7.30
N PRO A 59 9.84 11.28 6.59
CA PRO A 59 10.04 12.15 5.43
C PRO A 59 8.99 11.95 4.33
N THR A 60 8.58 10.71 4.07
CA THR A 60 7.57 10.42 3.04
C THR A 60 6.19 10.94 3.46
N LEU A 61 5.82 10.77 4.73
CA LEU A 61 4.60 11.33 5.30
C LEU A 61 4.57 12.86 5.18
N GLN A 62 5.67 13.53 5.53
CA GLN A 62 5.77 14.99 5.43
C GLN A 62 5.62 15.48 3.99
N ARG A 63 6.24 14.81 3.02
CA ARG A 63 6.08 15.14 1.60
C ARG A 63 4.64 14.95 1.13
N ALA A 64 3.99 13.85 1.53
CA ALA A 64 2.61 13.58 1.15
C ALA A 64 1.65 14.66 1.68
N CYS A 65 1.78 15.05 2.95
CA CYS A 65 0.99 16.14 3.53
C CYS A 65 1.23 17.47 2.83
N ALA A 66 2.50 17.81 2.58
CA ALA A 66 2.84 19.06 1.86
C ALA A 66 2.29 19.07 0.43
N ARG A 67 2.32 17.93 -0.27
CA ARG A 67 1.80 17.81 -1.63
C ARG A 67 0.27 17.90 -1.69
N ALA A 68 -0.41 17.33 -0.71
CA ALA A 68 -1.86 17.38 -0.58
C ALA A 68 -2.36 18.72 0.00
N ASP A 69 -1.44 19.56 0.48
CA ASP A 69 -1.76 20.84 1.17
C ASP A 69 -2.73 20.64 2.35
N ILE A 70 -2.40 19.65 3.21
CA ILE A 70 -3.20 19.32 4.41
C ILE A 70 -2.32 19.23 5.67
N ASP A 71 -2.96 19.46 6.83
CA ASP A 71 -2.42 19.06 8.12
C ASP A 71 -2.89 17.64 8.48
N LEU A 72 -2.07 16.87 9.21
CA LEU A 72 -2.42 15.52 9.66
C LEU A 72 -3.68 15.47 10.52
N SER A 73 -4.03 16.53 11.22
CA SER A 73 -5.25 16.61 12.01
C SER A 73 -6.54 16.61 11.18
N GLU A 74 -6.44 16.96 9.89
CA GLU A 74 -7.57 17.04 8.97
C GLU A 74 -8.01 15.69 8.42
N VAL A 75 -7.17 14.62 8.53
CA VAL A 75 -7.54 13.30 8.04
C VAL A 75 -8.72 12.72 8.83
N ASP A 76 -9.62 12.05 8.14
CA ASP A 76 -10.78 11.39 8.74
C ASP A 76 -10.47 9.94 9.17
N GLY A 77 -9.43 9.34 8.60
CA GLY A 77 -9.01 7.98 8.91
C GLY A 77 -7.64 7.62 8.34
N ILE A 78 -7.07 6.55 8.87
CA ILE A 78 -5.76 6.02 8.47
C ILE A 78 -5.95 4.59 7.97
N ALA A 79 -5.46 4.32 6.78
CA ALA A 79 -5.38 2.99 6.19
C ALA A 79 -3.93 2.51 6.19
N VAL A 80 -3.70 1.22 6.37
CA VAL A 80 -2.35 0.64 6.32
C VAL A 80 -2.39 -0.77 5.75
N THR A 81 -1.42 -1.11 4.95
CA THR A 81 -1.26 -2.48 4.47
C THR A 81 -0.94 -3.41 5.63
N ALA A 82 -1.85 -4.38 5.86
CA ALA A 82 -1.75 -5.37 6.92
C ALA A 82 -1.15 -6.71 6.46
N GLY A 83 -1.01 -6.89 5.16
CA GLY A 83 -0.47 -8.08 4.48
C GLY A 83 -1.20 -8.37 3.17
N PRO A 84 -0.66 -9.35 2.40
CA PRO A 84 0.61 -10.04 2.57
C PRO A 84 1.83 -9.13 2.36
N GLY A 85 3.00 -9.57 2.85
CA GLY A 85 4.26 -8.85 2.70
C GLY A 85 5.35 -9.35 3.65
N LEU A 86 6.52 -8.71 3.60
CA LEU A 86 7.63 -9.00 4.50
C LEU A 86 7.29 -8.56 5.93
N MET A 87 7.31 -9.48 6.87
CA MET A 87 6.87 -9.26 8.26
C MET A 87 7.52 -8.02 8.89
N GLY A 88 8.84 -7.88 8.79
CA GLY A 88 9.57 -6.76 9.37
C GLY A 88 9.19 -5.42 8.74
N ALA A 89 8.96 -5.38 7.45
CA ALA A 89 8.52 -4.21 6.70
C ALA A 89 7.08 -3.81 7.08
N LEU A 90 6.15 -4.78 7.08
CA LEU A 90 4.76 -4.57 7.51
C LEU A 90 4.66 -4.02 8.94
N VAL A 91 5.49 -4.53 9.88
CA VAL A 91 5.49 -4.06 11.27
C VAL A 91 5.81 -2.57 11.37
N VAL A 92 6.71 -2.05 10.55
CA VAL A 92 7.05 -0.61 10.55
C VAL A 92 5.85 0.24 10.14
N GLY A 93 5.19 -0.11 9.03
CA GLY A 93 3.99 0.60 8.57
C GLY A 93 2.84 0.51 9.57
N LEU A 94 2.57 -0.70 10.08
CA LEU A 94 1.52 -0.93 11.08
C LEU A 94 1.77 -0.16 12.39
N ALA A 95 3.01 -0.13 12.88
CA ALA A 95 3.35 0.61 14.09
C ALA A 95 3.18 2.13 13.89
N SER A 96 3.64 2.64 12.73
CA SER A 96 3.48 4.06 12.37
C SER A 96 2.00 4.45 12.24
N ALA A 97 1.21 3.65 11.54
CA ALA A 97 -0.23 3.89 11.38
C ALA A 97 -0.99 3.85 12.71
N LYS A 98 -0.67 2.87 13.57
CA LYS A 98 -1.26 2.77 14.92
C LYS A 98 -0.91 3.97 15.79
N ALA A 99 0.34 4.42 15.75
CA ALA A 99 0.77 5.59 16.52
C ALA A 99 0.05 6.86 16.05
N LEU A 100 -0.08 7.06 14.74
CA LEU A 100 -0.82 8.18 14.16
C LEU A 100 -2.31 8.12 14.51
N ALA A 101 -2.95 6.96 14.32
CA ALA A 101 -4.36 6.77 14.62
C ALA A 101 -4.68 7.07 16.11
N TYR A 102 -3.81 6.60 17.01
CA TYR A 102 -3.94 6.87 18.42
C TYR A 102 -3.72 8.36 18.76
N ALA A 103 -2.66 8.97 18.22
CA ALA A 103 -2.33 10.36 18.52
C ALA A 103 -3.37 11.36 17.98
N LEU A 104 -4.00 11.03 16.86
CA LEU A 104 -4.97 11.89 16.18
C LEU A 104 -6.43 11.54 16.54
N ASP A 105 -6.65 10.50 17.34
CA ASP A 105 -7.98 9.94 17.65
C ASP A 105 -8.80 9.63 16.38
N LYS A 106 -8.18 8.92 15.43
CA LYS A 106 -8.78 8.59 14.13
C LYS A 106 -8.92 7.07 13.97
N PRO A 107 -9.93 6.60 13.22
CA PRO A 107 -10.09 5.18 12.92
C PRO A 107 -8.91 4.65 12.08
N LEU A 108 -8.54 3.40 12.35
CA LEU A 108 -7.48 2.67 11.64
C LEU A 108 -8.07 1.50 10.86
N TYR A 109 -7.71 1.40 9.58
CA TYR A 109 -8.16 0.37 8.67
C TYR A 109 -6.98 -0.47 8.18
N GLY A 110 -7.04 -1.79 8.43
CA GLY A 110 -6.09 -2.74 7.83
C GLY A 110 -6.52 -3.12 6.42
N VAL A 111 -5.64 -2.95 5.44
CA VAL A 111 -5.91 -3.23 4.02
C VAL A 111 -5.06 -4.40 3.55
N ASN A 112 -5.64 -5.28 2.74
CA ASN A 112 -4.90 -6.32 2.06
C ASN A 112 -4.11 -5.72 0.88
N HIS A 113 -2.83 -6.03 0.79
CA HIS A 113 -1.92 -5.52 -0.24
C HIS A 113 -2.40 -5.81 -1.67
N LEU A 114 -2.86 -7.04 -1.93
CA LEU A 114 -3.35 -7.43 -3.27
C LEU A 114 -4.66 -6.72 -3.63
N VAL A 115 -5.51 -6.50 -2.65
CA VAL A 115 -6.73 -5.69 -2.81
C VAL A 115 -6.38 -4.24 -3.15
N GLY A 116 -5.33 -3.69 -2.52
CA GLY A 116 -4.81 -2.36 -2.83
C GLY A 116 -4.40 -2.22 -4.30
N HIS A 117 -3.73 -3.22 -4.86
CA HIS A 117 -3.36 -3.24 -6.28
C HIS A 117 -4.57 -3.23 -7.23
N VAL A 118 -5.65 -3.94 -6.89
CA VAL A 118 -6.89 -3.91 -7.68
C VAL A 118 -7.62 -2.58 -7.50
N ALA A 119 -7.63 -2.06 -6.28
CA ALA A 119 -8.37 -0.84 -5.94
C ALA A 119 -7.78 0.44 -6.56
N VAL A 120 -6.49 0.46 -6.92
CA VAL A 120 -5.88 1.63 -7.55
C VAL A 120 -6.54 1.99 -8.89
N ASP A 121 -7.09 1.00 -9.57
CA ASP A 121 -7.80 1.19 -10.85
C ASP A 121 -9.04 2.10 -10.69
N LEU A 122 -9.66 2.09 -9.50
CA LEU A 122 -10.77 3.02 -9.17
C LEU A 122 -10.35 4.48 -9.20
N LEU A 123 -9.09 4.79 -8.88
CA LEU A 123 -8.57 6.16 -8.86
C LEU A 123 -8.20 6.64 -10.26
N GLU A 124 -7.73 5.74 -11.13
CA GLU A 124 -7.26 6.09 -12.47
C GLU A 124 -8.36 6.04 -13.52
N HIS A 125 -9.22 5.04 -13.45
CA HIS A 125 -10.20 4.73 -14.49
C HIS A 125 -11.66 4.84 -14.03
N GLY A 126 -11.89 5.06 -12.72
CA GLY A 126 -13.23 5.08 -12.13
C GLY A 126 -13.74 3.67 -11.78
N PRO A 127 -15.06 3.49 -11.64
CA PRO A 127 -15.62 2.24 -11.14
C PRO A 127 -15.16 1.01 -11.95
N VAL A 128 -14.54 0.05 -11.28
CA VAL A 128 -14.15 -1.22 -11.88
C VAL A 128 -15.41 -2.03 -12.22
N PRO A 129 -15.55 -2.51 -13.46
CA PRO A 129 -16.69 -3.36 -13.81
C PRO A 129 -16.64 -4.67 -12.99
N THR A 130 -17.70 -4.95 -12.24
CA THR A 130 -17.82 -6.18 -11.45
C THR A 130 -19.06 -6.97 -11.87
N PRO A 131 -19.00 -8.32 -11.86
CA PRO A 131 -17.83 -9.14 -11.54
C PRO A 131 -16.75 -9.08 -12.64
N CYS A 132 -15.47 -9.13 -12.24
CA CYS A 132 -14.35 -9.22 -13.16
C CYS A 132 -13.25 -10.14 -12.64
N VAL A 133 -12.25 -10.39 -13.46
CA VAL A 133 -11.05 -11.14 -13.08
C VAL A 133 -9.86 -10.22 -13.19
N ALA A 134 -9.10 -10.09 -12.11
CA ALA A 134 -7.84 -9.34 -12.05
C ALA A 134 -6.65 -10.30 -12.11
N LEU A 135 -5.70 -10.02 -13.00
CA LEU A 135 -4.41 -10.70 -13.04
C LEU A 135 -3.35 -9.76 -12.46
N LEU A 136 -2.84 -10.11 -11.29
CA LEU A 136 -1.71 -9.40 -10.66
C LEU A 136 -0.42 -10.12 -11.03
N VAL A 137 0.51 -9.39 -11.64
CA VAL A 137 1.84 -9.91 -12.02
C VAL A 137 2.89 -9.04 -11.35
N SER A 138 3.66 -9.62 -10.45
CA SER A 138 4.78 -8.95 -9.78
C SER A 138 6.06 -9.76 -9.89
N GLY A 139 7.19 -9.19 -9.49
CA GLY A 139 8.47 -9.89 -9.50
C GLY A 139 8.55 -11.09 -8.54
N GLY A 140 7.67 -11.17 -7.55
CA GLY A 140 7.66 -12.22 -6.53
C GLY A 140 6.56 -13.26 -6.69
N HIS A 141 5.42 -12.91 -7.28
CA HIS A 141 4.30 -13.83 -7.48
C HIS A 141 3.30 -13.32 -8.50
N THR A 142 2.50 -14.23 -9.06
CA THR A 142 1.34 -13.90 -9.89
C THR A 142 0.09 -14.48 -9.24
N SER A 143 -0.96 -13.68 -9.15
CA SER A 143 -2.25 -14.11 -8.61
C SER A 143 -3.37 -13.80 -9.58
N LEU A 144 -4.30 -14.73 -9.71
CA LEU A 144 -5.55 -14.56 -10.44
C LEU A 144 -6.66 -14.40 -9.44
N LEU A 145 -7.34 -13.25 -9.47
CA LEU A 145 -8.34 -12.87 -8.49
C LEU A 145 -9.72 -12.71 -9.16
N GLN A 146 -10.75 -13.34 -8.62
CA GLN A 146 -12.13 -13.00 -8.94
C GLN A 146 -12.55 -11.81 -8.06
N VAL A 147 -13.04 -10.76 -8.68
CA VAL A 147 -13.49 -9.54 -8.03
C VAL A 147 -14.99 -9.40 -8.26
N ASP A 148 -15.77 -9.75 -7.27
CA ASP A 148 -17.23 -9.55 -7.26
C ASP A 148 -17.57 -8.16 -6.70
N ASP A 149 -16.77 -7.68 -5.75
CA ASP A 149 -16.80 -6.34 -5.18
C ASP A 149 -15.41 -6.00 -4.63
N VAL A 150 -14.84 -4.86 -5.04
CA VAL A 150 -13.47 -4.47 -4.66
C VAL A 150 -13.31 -4.25 -3.15
N THR A 151 -14.39 -3.89 -2.47
CA THR A 151 -14.35 -3.55 -1.04
C THR A 151 -14.62 -4.73 -0.11
N SER A 152 -15.31 -5.76 -0.60
CA SER A 152 -15.86 -6.80 0.28
C SER A 152 -15.74 -8.24 -0.25
N SER A 153 -15.55 -8.45 -1.56
CA SER A 153 -15.60 -9.79 -2.16
C SER A 153 -14.56 -9.97 -3.25
N ILE A 154 -13.34 -10.33 -2.82
CA ILE A 154 -12.24 -10.74 -3.71
C ILE A 154 -11.82 -12.15 -3.32
N THR A 155 -11.83 -13.07 -4.30
CA THR A 155 -11.47 -14.48 -4.09
C THR A 155 -10.26 -14.82 -4.96
N GLU A 156 -9.21 -15.38 -4.37
CA GLU A 156 -8.07 -15.90 -5.12
C GLU A 156 -8.48 -17.19 -5.83
N LEU A 157 -8.42 -17.21 -7.17
CA LEU A 157 -8.67 -18.37 -8.01
C LEU A 157 -7.43 -19.25 -8.18
N GLY A 158 -6.25 -18.64 -8.06
CA GLY A 158 -4.98 -19.32 -8.12
C GLY A 158 -3.82 -18.35 -8.05
N SER A 159 -2.69 -18.86 -7.59
CA SER A 159 -1.44 -18.12 -7.53
C SER A 159 -0.25 -19.03 -7.84
N THR A 160 0.86 -18.41 -8.25
CA THR A 160 2.10 -19.14 -8.48
C THR A 160 2.84 -19.34 -7.14
N ILE A 161 3.41 -20.52 -6.98
CA ILE A 161 4.21 -20.86 -5.79
C ILE A 161 5.64 -20.30 -5.91
N ASP A 162 6.11 -20.14 -7.15
CA ASP A 162 7.42 -19.57 -7.47
C ASP A 162 7.36 -18.92 -8.86
N LEU A 163 7.75 -17.67 -8.94
CA LEU A 163 7.88 -16.96 -10.20
C LEU A 163 9.34 -16.60 -10.44
N SER A 164 10.05 -17.51 -11.04
CA SER A 164 11.17 -17.13 -11.85
C SER A 164 10.68 -16.72 -13.25
N LEU A 165 10.23 -15.48 -13.42
CA LEU A 165 9.99 -14.88 -14.74
C LEU A 165 11.28 -14.80 -15.58
N ILE A 166 12.42 -15.21 -15.01
CA ILE A 166 13.75 -15.25 -15.64
C ILE A 166 13.88 -16.45 -16.60
N HIS A 167 12.94 -17.39 -16.58
CA HIS A 167 13.01 -18.62 -17.36
C HIS A 167 11.93 -18.77 -18.45
N ILE A 168 11.32 -17.67 -18.86
CA ILE A 168 10.47 -17.66 -20.07
C ILE A 168 11.27 -17.15 -21.24
#